data_e62a56178606779ecd2c9dd620d2e01f
#
_entry.id   e62a56178606779ecd2c9dd620d2e01f
#
_cell.length_a   1.000
_cell.length_b   1.000
_cell.length_c   1.000
_cell.angle_alpha   90.00
_cell.angle_beta   90.00
_cell.angle_gamma   90.00
#
_symmetry.space_group_name_H-M   'P 1'
#
loop_
_entity.id
_entity.type
_entity.pdbx_description
1 polymer ?
#
loop_
_entity_poly.entity_id
_entity_poly.type
_entity_poly.pdbx_seq_one_letter_code
_entity_poly.pdbx_strand_id
1 'polypeptide(L)'
;MRDVVAGILAVLLIVVALSLATTLRRYRQSRERARDSERALGRTIVAEVPAADDLVLFSEDQARFYYGERAIDKDLIAAVRVLINGAPIATVISERHSRERALLAAAAAERGGGTPPTPDWGADAADLIDTRPEGIARDRWDVAIETVASTVLVECGSIRERVSQELARSVFDAVKREIEDRNRQRR
;
A
#
# COMPACT_ATOMS: atom_id res chain seq x y z
N MET A 1 -34.35 13.48 44.42
CA MET A 1 -33.49 12.38 43.85
C MET A 1 -33.40 12.39 42.33
N ARG A 2 -34.50 12.60 41.58
CA ARG A 2 -34.48 12.61 40.10
C ARG A 2 -33.57 13.70 39.54
N ASP A 3 -33.56 14.89 40.11
CA ASP A 3 -32.77 16.04 39.65
C ASP A 3 -31.27 15.83 39.89
N VAL A 4 -30.87 15.14 40.95
CA VAL A 4 -29.48 14.79 41.25
C VAL A 4 -28.95 13.76 40.23
N VAL A 5 -29.78 12.76 39.91
CA VAL A 5 -29.42 11.74 38.90
C VAL A 5 -29.28 12.38 37.50
N ALA A 6 -30.21 13.28 37.14
CA ALA A 6 -30.15 14.01 35.89
C ALA A 6 -28.89 14.90 35.81
N GLY A 7 -28.52 15.56 36.90
CA GLY A 7 -27.29 16.36 36.97
C GLY A 7 -26.02 15.53 36.80
N ILE A 8 -25.95 14.36 37.46
CA ILE A 8 -24.80 13.45 37.31
C ILE A 8 -24.66 12.95 35.84
N LEU A 9 -25.80 12.56 35.24
CA LEU A 9 -25.79 12.12 33.82
C LEU A 9 -25.35 13.23 32.87
N ALA A 10 -25.81 14.47 33.10
CA ALA A 10 -25.40 15.61 32.26
C ALA A 10 -23.90 15.88 32.37
N VAL A 11 -23.32 15.84 33.56
CA VAL A 11 -21.86 16.00 33.76
C VAL A 11 -21.09 14.88 33.07
N LEU A 12 -21.54 13.64 33.20
CA LEU A 12 -20.90 12.49 32.58
C LEU A 12 -20.90 12.59 31.04
N LEU A 13 -22.02 13.02 30.44
CA LEU A 13 -22.10 13.25 29.00
C LEU A 13 -21.16 14.38 28.54
N ILE A 14 -21.04 15.46 29.30
CA ILE A 14 -20.11 16.55 29.01
C ILE A 14 -18.66 16.03 29.03
N VAL A 15 -18.29 15.24 30.04
CA VAL A 15 -16.94 14.66 30.14
C VAL A 15 -16.64 13.76 28.97
N VAL A 16 -17.58 12.89 28.56
CA VAL A 16 -17.44 12.02 27.39
C VAL A 16 -17.30 12.85 26.12
N ALA A 17 -18.14 13.86 25.94
CA ALA A 17 -18.08 14.73 24.76
C ALA A 17 -16.73 15.47 24.64
N LEU A 18 -16.23 16.01 25.76
CA LEU A 18 -14.92 16.66 25.80
C LEU A 18 -13.76 15.69 25.52
N SER A 19 -13.85 14.48 26.08
CA SER A 19 -12.86 13.42 25.80
C SER A 19 -12.81 13.07 24.32
N LEU A 20 -13.96 12.84 23.69
CA LEU A 20 -14.06 12.58 22.26
C LEU A 20 -13.53 13.75 21.42
N ALA A 21 -13.89 14.98 21.76
CA ALA A 21 -13.43 16.18 21.06
C ALA A 21 -11.91 16.33 21.14
N THR A 22 -11.30 16.08 22.31
CA THR A 22 -9.85 16.16 22.47
C THR A 22 -9.12 15.05 21.73
N THR A 23 -9.66 13.83 21.71
CA THR A 23 -9.11 12.70 20.94
C THR A 23 -9.14 12.97 19.45
N LEU A 24 -10.29 13.43 18.92
CA LEU A 24 -10.42 13.80 17.51
C LEU A 24 -9.48 14.93 17.11
N ARG A 25 -9.32 15.93 17.99
CA ARG A 25 -8.40 17.05 17.74
C ARG A 25 -6.94 16.59 17.68
N ARG A 26 -6.52 15.73 18.61
CA ARG A 26 -5.17 15.12 18.60
C ARG A 26 -4.95 14.30 17.35
N TYR A 27 -5.91 13.49 16.94
CA TYR A 27 -5.83 12.67 15.72
C TYR A 27 -5.67 13.54 14.46
N ARG A 28 -6.47 14.61 14.32
CA ARG A 28 -6.33 15.56 13.20
C ARG A 28 -4.96 16.24 13.19
N GLN A 29 -4.48 16.70 14.34
CA GLN A 29 -3.17 17.33 14.45
C GLN A 29 -2.03 16.37 14.12
N SER A 30 -2.12 15.09 14.51
CA SER A 30 -1.14 14.06 14.15
C SER A 30 -1.08 13.88 12.63
N ARG A 31 -2.24 13.77 11.97
CA ARG A 31 -2.33 13.66 10.51
C ARG A 31 -1.73 14.87 9.79
N GLU A 32 -2.06 16.06 10.23
CA GLU A 32 -1.52 17.31 9.65
C GLU A 32 0.00 17.35 9.80
N ARG A 33 0.54 17.03 10.98
CA ARG A 33 2.00 16.97 11.21
C ARG A 33 2.68 15.94 10.31
N ALA A 34 2.10 14.75 10.17
CA ALA A 34 2.63 13.72 9.28
C ALA A 34 2.67 14.20 7.82
N ARG A 35 1.62 14.87 7.35
CA ARG A 35 1.59 15.47 6.00
C ARG A 35 2.62 16.56 5.82
N ASP A 36 2.74 17.44 6.82
CA ASP A 36 3.67 18.56 6.76
C ASP A 36 5.13 18.07 6.81
N SER A 37 5.43 17.00 7.55
CA SER A 37 6.76 16.40 7.56
C SER A 37 7.12 15.79 6.21
N GLU A 38 6.21 15.09 5.53
CA GLU A 38 6.45 14.57 4.17
C GLU A 38 6.64 15.69 3.15
N ARG A 39 5.83 16.75 3.22
CA ARG A 39 6.00 17.93 2.36
C ARG A 39 7.31 18.67 2.60
N ALA A 40 7.73 18.79 3.86
CA ALA A 40 9.02 19.41 4.21
C ALA A 40 10.21 18.64 3.65
N LEU A 41 10.06 17.31 3.45
CA LEU A 41 11.03 16.46 2.76
C LEU A 41 10.96 16.56 1.23
N GLY A 42 10.10 17.42 0.67
CA GLY A 42 9.90 17.55 -0.77
C GLY A 42 9.12 16.41 -1.42
N ARG A 43 8.39 15.61 -0.62
CA ARG A 43 7.63 14.47 -1.11
C ARG A 43 6.19 14.86 -1.42
N THR A 44 5.63 14.27 -2.47
CA THR A 44 4.22 14.40 -2.83
C THR A 44 3.44 13.24 -2.23
N ILE A 45 2.37 13.55 -1.49
CA ILE A 45 1.51 12.53 -0.91
C ILE A 45 0.56 12.02 -1.98
N VAL A 46 0.60 10.72 -2.27
CA VAL A 46 -0.26 10.04 -3.25
C VAL A 46 -1.51 9.48 -2.60
N ALA A 47 -1.36 8.84 -1.44
CA ALA A 47 -2.47 8.22 -0.72
C ALA A 47 -2.22 8.20 0.79
N GLU A 48 -3.31 8.17 1.54
CA GLU A 48 -3.29 8.02 3.00
C GLU A 48 -3.96 6.70 3.34
N VAL A 49 -3.15 5.72 3.66
CA VAL A 49 -3.57 4.33 3.87
C VAL A 49 -3.90 4.11 5.34
N PRO A 50 -5.14 3.72 5.70
CA PRO A 50 -5.48 3.41 7.07
C PRO A 50 -4.76 2.13 7.52
N ALA A 51 -3.99 2.20 8.60
CA ALA A 51 -3.46 1.06 9.32
C ALA A 51 -4.25 0.83 10.61
N ALA A 52 -4.03 -0.31 11.28
CA ALA A 52 -4.84 -0.72 12.43
C ALA A 52 -4.92 0.35 13.55
N ASP A 53 -3.79 1.02 13.85
CA ASP A 53 -3.69 1.99 14.94
C ASP A 53 -3.28 3.39 14.48
N ASP A 54 -2.91 3.58 13.20
CA ASP A 54 -2.41 4.85 12.68
C ASP A 54 -2.68 5.01 11.19
N LEU A 55 -2.24 6.11 10.62
CA LEU A 55 -2.32 6.41 9.20
C LEU A 55 -0.91 6.29 8.58
N VAL A 56 -0.77 5.43 7.59
CA VAL A 56 0.47 5.30 6.84
C VAL A 56 0.36 6.10 5.55
N LEU A 57 1.28 7.02 5.32
CA LEU A 57 1.32 7.80 4.09
C LEU A 57 2.05 7.01 3.00
N PHE A 58 1.43 6.98 1.81
CA PHE A 58 2.10 6.60 0.59
C PHE A 58 2.47 7.87 -0.17
N SER A 59 3.76 8.15 -0.25
CA SER A 59 4.30 9.38 -0.85
C SER A 59 5.37 9.07 -1.89
N GLU A 60 5.69 10.05 -2.73
CA GLU A 60 6.70 9.93 -3.77
C GLU A 60 7.60 11.17 -3.86
N ASP A 61 8.84 10.95 -4.26
CA ASP A 61 9.75 11.97 -4.78
C ASP A 61 10.18 11.63 -6.22
N GLN A 62 11.18 12.29 -6.75
CA GLN A 62 11.69 12.04 -8.10
C GLN A 62 12.26 10.63 -8.30
N ALA A 63 12.84 10.03 -7.25
CA ALA A 63 13.58 8.77 -7.34
C ALA A 63 12.87 7.59 -6.66
N ARG A 64 11.99 7.86 -5.69
CA ARG A 64 11.45 6.83 -4.80
C ARG A 64 9.97 7.00 -4.52
N PHE A 65 9.33 5.88 -4.22
CA PHE A 65 8.09 5.83 -3.46
C PHE A 65 8.41 5.51 -1.99
N TYR A 66 7.54 5.97 -1.10
CA TYR A 66 7.65 5.72 0.34
C TYR A 66 6.33 5.18 0.87
N TYR A 67 6.41 4.12 1.64
CA TYR A 67 5.27 3.54 2.37
C TYR A 67 5.65 3.40 3.84
N GLY A 68 5.24 4.36 4.66
CA GLY A 68 5.77 4.53 6.00
C GLY A 68 7.29 4.76 5.98
N GLU A 69 8.03 3.90 6.66
CA GLU A 69 9.49 3.97 6.70
C GLU A 69 10.18 3.26 5.52
N ARG A 70 9.42 2.53 4.69
CA ARG A 70 9.97 1.76 3.58
C ARG A 70 10.13 2.65 2.34
N ALA A 71 11.36 2.77 1.85
CA ALA A 71 11.66 3.41 0.57
C ALA A 71 11.72 2.37 -0.54
N ILE A 72 11.09 2.66 -1.68
CA ILE A 72 11.02 1.81 -2.87
C ILE A 72 11.65 2.60 -4.01
N ASP A 73 12.82 2.20 -4.47
CA ASP A 73 13.47 2.86 -5.60
C ASP A 73 12.67 2.61 -6.88
N LYS A 74 12.28 3.68 -7.55
CA LYS A 74 11.49 3.64 -8.78
C LYS A 74 12.22 2.87 -9.90
N ASP A 75 13.56 2.90 -9.93
CA ASP A 75 14.39 2.17 -10.90
C ASP A 75 14.33 0.65 -10.73
N LEU A 76 14.03 0.18 -9.54
CA LEU A 76 14.00 -1.25 -9.21
C LEU A 76 12.61 -1.87 -9.37
N ILE A 77 11.58 -1.10 -9.70
CA ILE A 77 10.22 -1.60 -9.82
C ILE A 77 10.11 -2.49 -11.06
N ALA A 78 9.78 -3.75 -10.83
CA ALA A 78 9.58 -4.77 -11.84
C ALA A 78 8.12 -4.86 -12.30
N ALA A 79 7.18 -4.79 -11.34
CA ALA A 79 5.76 -4.84 -11.61
C ALA A 79 4.94 -4.18 -10.49
N VAL A 80 3.70 -3.86 -10.81
CA VAL A 80 2.68 -3.47 -9.84
C VAL A 80 1.41 -4.25 -10.09
N ARG A 81 0.78 -4.74 -9.02
CA ARG A 81 -0.47 -5.51 -9.08
C ARG A 81 -1.48 -4.99 -8.09
N VAL A 82 -2.73 -4.92 -8.52
CA VAL A 82 -3.86 -4.76 -7.61
C VAL A 82 -4.38 -6.14 -7.25
N LEU A 83 -4.52 -6.41 -5.98
CA LEU A 83 -4.98 -7.68 -5.45
C LEU A 83 -6.33 -7.52 -4.76
N ILE A 84 -7.22 -8.47 -4.98
CA ILE A 84 -8.43 -8.69 -4.18
C ILE A 84 -8.29 -10.05 -3.52
N ASN A 85 -8.22 -10.10 -2.21
CA ASN A 85 -8.04 -11.35 -1.47
C ASN A 85 -6.81 -12.14 -1.92
N GLY A 86 -5.72 -11.42 -2.28
CA GLY A 86 -4.52 -12.04 -2.81
C GLY A 86 -4.57 -12.38 -4.31
N ALA A 87 -5.75 -12.36 -4.95
CA ALA A 87 -5.87 -12.63 -6.38
C ALA A 87 -5.60 -11.35 -7.20
N PRO A 88 -4.68 -11.37 -8.19
CA PRO A 88 -4.39 -10.21 -9.02
C PRO A 88 -5.55 -9.93 -9.99
N ILE A 89 -6.06 -8.70 -9.98
CA ILE A 89 -7.10 -8.21 -10.90
C ILE A 89 -6.58 -7.24 -11.95
N ALA A 90 -5.46 -6.58 -11.67
CA ALA A 90 -4.77 -5.71 -12.60
C ALA A 90 -3.26 -5.84 -12.39
N THR A 91 -2.51 -5.90 -13.48
CA THR A 91 -1.04 -6.05 -13.44
C THR A 91 -0.41 -5.17 -14.50
N VAL A 92 0.65 -4.45 -14.14
CA VAL A 92 1.52 -3.72 -15.06
C VAL A 92 2.95 -4.15 -14.80
N ILE A 93 3.66 -4.54 -15.85
CA ILE A 93 5.04 -5.06 -15.79
C ILE A 93 5.95 -4.10 -16.54
N SER A 94 7.13 -3.83 -15.99
CA SER A 94 8.18 -3.05 -16.64
C SER A 94 8.78 -3.82 -17.82
N GLU A 95 8.89 -3.17 -19.01
CA GLU A 95 9.47 -3.79 -20.21
C GLU A 95 10.94 -4.21 -20.00
N ARG A 96 11.66 -3.49 -19.16
CA ARG A 96 13.05 -3.83 -18.81
C ARG A 96 13.13 -5.22 -18.18
N HIS A 97 12.32 -5.45 -17.17
CA HIS A 97 12.34 -6.72 -16.43
C HIS A 97 11.72 -7.87 -17.22
N SER A 98 10.74 -7.61 -18.07
CA SER A 98 10.22 -8.64 -18.96
C SER A 98 11.26 -9.08 -20.00
N ARG A 99 12.06 -8.15 -20.56
CA ARG A 99 13.16 -8.49 -21.48
C ARG A 99 14.30 -9.24 -20.78
N GLU A 100 14.73 -8.76 -19.61
CA GLU A 100 15.78 -9.42 -18.83
C GLU A 100 15.37 -10.86 -18.47
N ARG A 101 14.12 -11.06 -18.05
CA ARG A 101 13.57 -12.39 -17.79
C ARG A 101 13.54 -13.27 -19.03
N ALA A 102 13.12 -12.72 -20.18
CA ALA A 102 13.11 -13.46 -21.44
C ALA A 102 14.54 -13.88 -21.85
N LEU A 103 15.56 -13.03 -21.69
CA LEU A 103 16.95 -13.35 -21.96
C LEU A 103 17.49 -14.43 -21.03
N LEU A 104 17.17 -14.36 -19.73
CA LEU A 104 17.57 -15.39 -18.76
C LEU A 104 16.90 -16.72 -19.06
N ALA A 105 15.62 -16.73 -19.44
CA ALA A 105 14.90 -17.92 -19.85
C ALA A 105 15.50 -18.55 -21.12
N ALA A 106 15.84 -17.73 -22.12
CA ALA A 106 16.50 -18.20 -23.35
C ALA A 106 17.88 -18.81 -23.05
N ALA A 107 18.70 -18.14 -22.23
CA ALA A 107 20.00 -18.63 -21.82
C ALA A 107 19.94 -19.92 -20.97
N ALA A 108 18.88 -20.10 -20.19
CA ALA A 108 18.65 -21.35 -19.45
C ALA A 108 18.22 -22.49 -20.39
N ALA A 109 17.39 -22.22 -21.39
CA ALA A 109 16.98 -23.19 -22.39
C ALA A 109 18.17 -23.69 -23.26
N GLU A 110 19.09 -22.79 -23.62
CA GLU A 110 20.30 -23.13 -24.37
C GLU A 110 21.27 -24.04 -23.57
N ARG A 111 21.25 -23.96 -22.23
CA ARG A 111 22.12 -24.80 -21.38
C ARG A 111 21.57 -26.20 -21.11
N GLY A 112 20.48 -26.61 -21.79
CA GLY A 112 19.98 -28.00 -21.79
C GLY A 112 19.39 -28.48 -20.48
N GLY A 113 19.00 -27.62 -19.60
CA GLY A 113 18.46 -28.03 -18.30
C GLY A 113 17.13 -27.39 -17.96
N GLY A 114 16.11 -28.21 -17.88
CA GLY A 114 14.88 -27.95 -17.13
C GLY A 114 14.17 -26.62 -17.38
N THR A 115 12.86 -26.64 -17.34
CA THR A 115 12.01 -25.44 -17.28
C THR A 115 12.62 -24.46 -16.27
N PRO A 116 12.98 -23.22 -16.68
CA PRO A 116 13.43 -22.23 -15.69
C PRO A 116 12.35 -22.17 -14.62
N PRO A 117 12.71 -22.13 -13.34
CA PRO A 117 11.74 -21.95 -12.30
C PRO A 117 10.99 -20.66 -12.69
N THR A 118 9.73 -20.81 -13.04
CA THR A 118 8.83 -19.67 -13.12
C THR A 118 8.95 -19.05 -11.74
N PRO A 119 9.51 -17.84 -11.58
CA PRO A 119 9.47 -17.21 -10.28
C PRO A 119 7.99 -17.19 -9.94
N ASP A 120 7.62 -17.92 -8.92
CA ASP A 120 6.24 -18.00 -8.45
C ASP A 120 5.96 -16.69 -7.70
N TRP A 121 5.87 -15.62 -8.48
CA TRP A 121 5.55 -14.27 -7.98
C TRP A 121 4.18 -14.23 -7.32
N GLY A 122 3.38 -15.29 -7.54
CA GLY A 122 2.12 -15.51 -6.85
C GLY A 122 2.31 -16.15 -5.48
N ALA A 123 3.32 -17.04 -5.32
CA ALA A 123 3.56 -17.72 -4.06
C ALA A 123 4.15 -16.78 -3.00
N ASP A 124 5.12 -15.93 -3.37
CA ASP A 124 5.72 -15.00 -2.40
C ASP A 124 4.70 -13.95 -1.91
N ALA A 125 3.83 -13.46 -2.81
CA ALA A 125 2.74 -12.56 -2.41
C ALA A 125 1.65 -13.31 -1.63
N ALA A 126 1.35 -14.55 -2.00
CA ALA A 126 0.41 -15.41 -1.28
C ALA A 126 0.98 -15.84 0.09
N ASP A 127 2.27 -16.15 0.17
CA ASP A 127 2.94 -16.55 1.41
C ASP A 127 3.04 -15.39 2.41
N LEU A 128 3.22 -14.15 1.94
CA LEU A 128 3.13 -12.95 2.77
C LEU A 128 1.72 -12.69 3.32
N ILE A 129 0.69 -13.26 2.65
CA ILE A 129 -0.71 -13.14 3.04
C ILE A 129 -1.10 -14.26 4.03
N ASP A 130 -0.46 -15.43 3.94
CA ASP A 130 -0.87 -16.63 4.68
C ASP A 130 -0.24 -16.76 6.08
N THR A 131 0.67 -15.88 6.48
CA THR A 131 1.25 -15.82 7.83
C THR A 131 0.35 -15.19 8.88
N ARG A 132 -0.90 -14.84 8.54
CA ARG A 132 -1.87 -14.28 9.49
C ARG A 132 -2.77 -15.35 10.10
N PRO A 133 -3.13 -15.20 11.40
CA PRO A 133 -4.01 -16.15 12.07
C PRO A 133 -5.32 -16.34 11.33
N GLU A 134 -5.71 -17.59 11.14
CA GLU A 134 -6.97 -18.01 10.54
C GLU A 134 -8.14 -17.27 11.21
N GLY A 135 -8.92 -16.55 10.42
CA GLY A 135 -10.15 -15.87 10.86
C GLY A 135 -10.30 -14.40 10.54
N ILE A 136 -9.31 -13.73 9.96
CA ILE A 136 -9.45 -12.32 9.57
C ILE A 136 -10.03 -12.24 8.14
N ALA A 137 -11.11 -11.49 8.00
CA ALA A 137 -11.83 -11.32 6.75
C ALA A 137 -10.90 -11.05 5.55
N ARG A 138 -10.94 -11.96 4.58
CA ARG A 138 -10.15 -11.90 3.34
C ARG A 138 -10.64 -10.83 2.35
N ASP A 139 -11.69 -10.11 2.72
CA ASP A 139 -12.33 -9.11 1.85
C ASP A 139 -11.56 -7.78 1.87
N ARG A 140 -10.37 -7.73 1.24
CA ARG A 140 -9.57 -6.50 1.20
C ARG A 140 -8.92 -6.23 -0.15
N TRP A 141 -8.66 -4.93 -0.36
CA TRP A 141 -7.86 -4.41 -1.45
C TRP A 141 -6.41 -4.25 -1.01
N ASP A 142 -5.49 -4.78 -1.80
CA ASP A 142 -4.06 -4.60 -1.61
C ASP A 142 -3.41 -4.18 -2.93
N VAL A 143 -2.28 -3.48 -2.83
CA VAL A 143 -1.42 -3.19 -3.97
C VAL A 143 -0.04 -3.79 -3.71
N ALA A 144 0.38 -4.75 -4.52
CA ALA A 144 1.71 -5.32 -4.48
C ALA A 144 2.62 -4.56 -5.45
N ILE A 145 3.70 -3.98 -4.93
CA ILE A 145 4.76 -3.34 -5.70
C ILE A 145 5.96 -4.27 -5.67
N GLU A 146 6.22 -4.91 -6.79
CA GLU A 146 7.33 -5.86 -6.95
C GLU A 146 8.57 -5.12 -7.40
N THR A 147 9.64 -5.28 -6.67
CA THR A 147 10.97 -4.83 -7.05
C THR A 147 11.83 -6.02 -7.44
N VAL A 148 13.04 -5.79 -7.95
CA VAL A 148 14.00 -6.87 -8.26
C VAL A 148 14.39 -7.67 -7.02
N ALA A 149 14.33 -7.05 -5.84
CA ALA A 149 14.82 -7.63 -4.59
C ALA A 149 13.71 -8.08 -3.63
N SER A 150 12.52 -7.47 -3.69
CA SER A 150 11.46 -7.71 -2.71
C SER A 150 10.10 -7.26 -3.23
N THR A 151 9.04 -7.71 -2.56
CA THR A 151 7.68 -7.23 -2.77
C THR A 151 7.23 -6.40 -1.58
N VAL A 152 6.69 -5.21 -1.84
CA VAL A 152 6.07 -4.36 -0.84
C VAL A 152 4.57 -4.41 -1.02
N LEU A 153 3.86 -4.85 0.02
CA LEU A 153 2.41 -4.91 0.04
C LEU A 153 1.86 -3.64 0.71
N VAL A 154 1.04 -2.89 -0.03
CA VAL A 154 0.30 -1.73 0.48
C VAL A 154 -1.12 -2.17 0.77
N GLU A 155 -1.48 -2.21 2.04
CA GLU A 155 -2.79 -2.66 2.52
C GLU A 155 -3.81 -1.53 2.45
N CYS A 156 -4.67 -1.52 1.44
CA CYS A 156 -5.59 -0.40 1.18
C CYS A 156 -6.90 -0.46 1.97
N GLY A 157 -7.22 -1.60 2.58
CA GLY A 157 -8.40 -1.76 3.43
C GLY A 157 -9.49 -2.65 2.86
N SER A 158 -10.69 -2.65 3.47
CA SER A 158 -11.79 -3.56 3.17
C SER A 158 -12.38 -3.36 1.77
N ILE A 159 -12.76 -4.46 1.11
CA ILE A 159 -13.45 -4.44 -0.21
C ILE A 159 -14.78 -3.69 -0.16
N ARG A 160 -15.47 -3.73 0.97
CA ARG A 160 -16.78 -3.10 1.13
C ARG A 160 -16.71 -1.59 1.21
N GLU A 161 -15.52 -1.03 1.37
CA GLU A 161 -15.31 0.40 1.48
C GLU A 161 -14.86 0.98 0.13
N ARG A 162 -15.66 1.87 -0.42
CA ARG A 162 -15.31 2.60 -1.65
C ARG A 162 -13.99 3.35 -1.53
N VAL A 163 -13.70 3.86 -0.35
CA VAL A 163 -12.44 4.56 -0.05
C VAL A 163 -11.24 3.66 -0.27
N SER A 164 -11.31 2.39 0.15
CA SER A 164 -10.21 1.41 -0.01
C SER A 164 -9.93 1.11 -1.48
N GLN A 165 -10.97 1.04 -2.33
CA GLN A 165 -10.81 0.90 -3.76
C GLN A 165 -10.15 2.12 -4.40
N GLU A 166 -10.56 3.32 -4.00
CA GLU A 166 -9.99 4.58 -4.49
C GLU A 166 -8.52 4.73 -4.08
N LEU A 167 -8.17 4.31 -2.86
CA LEU A 167 -6.79 4.27 -2.37
C LEU A 167 -5.94 3.30 -3.18
N ALA A 168 -6.40 2.06 -3.36
CA ALA A 168 -5.71 1.06 -4.17
C ALA A 168 -5.48 1.55 -5.60
N ARG A 169 -6.48 2.19 -6.18
CA ARG A 169 -6.38 2.81 -7.50
C ARG A 169 -5.36 3.94 -7.53
N SER A 170 -5.36 4.83 -6.55
CA SER A 170 -4.42 5.97 -6.50
C SER A 170 -2.97 5.49 -6.42
N VAL A 171 -2.68 4.50 -5.56
CA VAL A 171 -1.35 3.90 -5.43
C VAL A 171 -0.97 3.19 -6.74
N PHE A 172 -1.86 2.36 -7.29
CA PHE A 172 -1.59 1.63 -8.53
C PHE A 172 -1.33 2.57 -9.71
N ASP A 173 -2.17 3.62 -9.89
CA ASP A 173 -2.04 4.56 -11.00
C ASP A 173 -0.75 5.38 -10.89
N ALA A 174 -0.29 5.73 -9.69
CA ALA A 174 0.99 6.41 -9.49
C ALA A 174 2.17 5.53 -9.91
N VAL A 175 2.22 4.28 -9.44
CA VAL A 175 3.30 3.35 -9.78
C VAL A 175 3.24 2.95 -11.27
N LYS A 176 2.05 2.71 -11.82
CA LYS A 176 1.83 2.43 -13.24
C LYS A 176 2.37 3.55 -14.11
N ARG A 177 2.04 4.81 -13.80
CA ARG A 177 2.52 5.99 -14.54
C ARG A 177 4.03 6.02 -14.58
N GLU A 178 4.71 5.78 -13.48
CA GLU A 178 6.16 5.73 -13.40
C GLU A 178 6.74 4.63 -14.31
N ILE A 179 6.17 3.43 -14.29
CA ILE A 179 6.60 2.31 -15.16
C ILE A 179 6.41 2.69 -16.64
N GLU A 180 5.26 3.27 -17.01
CA GLU A 180 4.95 3.67 -18.37
C GLU A 180 5.84 4.80 -18.88
N ASP A 181 6.14 5.80 -18.04
CA ASP A 181 7.02 6.92 -18.38
C ASP A 181 8.45 6.43 -18.65
N ARG A 182 8.94 5.52 -17.83
CA ARG A 182 10.26 4.90 -18.03
C ARG A 182 10.32 4.01 -19.26
N ASN A 183 9.26 3.28 -19.56
CA ASN A 183 9.16 2.50 -20.78
C ASN A 183 9.19 3.42 -22.03
N ARG A 184 8.55 4.61 -21.95
CA ARG A 184 8.58 5.60 -23.04
C ARG A 184 9.94 6.26 -23.25
N GLN A 185 10.63 6.60 -22.18
CA GLN A 185 11.97 7.24 -22.26
C GLN A 185 13.05 6.35 -22.91
N ARG A 186 12.79 5.05 -23.02
CA ARG A 186 13.73 4.05 -23.56
C ARG A 186 13.43 3.63 -24.99
N ARG A 187 12.34 4.10 -25.58
CA ARG A 187 11.99 3.90 -26.99
C ARG A 187 12.58 4.99 -27.85
#